data_a6a0c16bdc6a0d10dd2604c0247c7f43
#
_entry.id   a6a0c16bdc6a0d10dd2604c0247c7f43
#
_cell.length_a   1.000
_cell.length_b   1.000
_cell.length_c   1.000
_cell.angle_alpha   90.00
_cell.angle_beta   90.00
_cell.angle_gamma   90.00
#
_symmetry.space_group_name_H-M   'P 1'
#
loop_
_entity.id
_entity.type
_entity.pdbx_description
1 polymer ?
#
loop_
_entity_poly.entity_id
_entity_poly.type
_entity_poly.pdbx_seq_one_letter_code
_entity_poly.pdbx_strand_id
1 'polypeptide(L)'
;MAATIWYEKDADLSVFDGKKVAILGYGSQGHAHALNLRDSGVDVVVGLRPTSKSVDFAKEQGLEVKSVAEASAEADVIMILAPDQYQRTIWANDIEPNIKPGAAVAFAHGFNIHYGYIKPSEDHPVFMVAPKGPGHIVRREYAAGRGVPVVVAVEQDPDGKTWPLCLAYAKALGALRAGAIKTTFTCLLYTSPSPRDPKTS
;
A
#
# COMPACT_ATOMS: atom_id res chain seq x y z
N MET A 1 14.36 -18.30 -15.78
CA MET A 1 13.86 -17.04 -16.36
C MET A 1 14.46 -15.89 -15.55
N ALA A 2 14.95 -14.83 -16.21
CA ALA A 2 15.45 -13.64 -15.52
C ALA A 2 14.30 -12.92 -14.80
N ALA A 3 14.54 -12.42 -13.57
CA ALA A 3 13.55 -11.63 -12.85
C ALA A 3 13.34 -10.28 -13.55
N THR A 4 12.09 -9.85 -13.74
CA THR A 4 11.79 -8.51 -14.20
C THR A 4 11.99 -7.52 -13.05
N ILE A 5 12.84 -6.50 -13.27
CA ILE A 5 13.13 -5.48 -12.28
C ILE A 5 12.89 -4.10 -12.92
N TRP A 6 12.17 -3.22 -12.20
CA TRP A 6 11.91 -1.86 -12.62
C TRP A 6 12.63 -0.85 -11.72
N TYR A 7 12.97 0.29 -12.32
CA TYR A 7 13.65 1.41 -11.68
C TYR A 7 12.89 2.73 -11.93
N GLU A 8 13.35 3.85 -11.40
CA GLU A 8 12.65 5.15 -11.44
C GLU A 8 12.19 5.59 -12.85
N LYS A 9 13.00 5.28 -13.89
CA LYS A 9 12.68 5.62 -15.29
C LYS A 9 11.47 4.86 -15.85
N ASP A 10 11.09 3.75 -15.22
CA ASP A 10 10.04 2.86 -15.68
C ASP A 10 8.65 3.22 -15.13
N ALA A 11 8.55 4.29 -14.33
CA ALA A 11 7.30 4.72 -13.70
C ALA A 11 7.11 6.24 -13.78
N ASP A 12 5.85 6.67 -13.86
CA ASP A 12 5.44 8.07 -13.93
C ASP A 12 4.50 8.42 -12.76
N LEU A 13 4.82 9.46 -12.01
CA LEU A 13 4.01 9.94 -10.88
C LEU A 13 2.75 10.67 -11.33
N SER A 14 2.69 11.16 -12.58
CA SER A 14 1.48 11.82 -13.14
C SER A 14 0.24 10.90 -13.10
N VAL A 15 0.42 9.59 -12.95
CA VAL A 15 -0.66 8.64 -12.71
C VAL A 15 -1.50 9.01 -11.48
N PHE A 16 -0.92 9.74 -10.50
CA PHE A 16 -1.61 10.23 -9.31
C PHE A 16 -2.23 11.62 -9.45
N ASP A 17 -2.10 12.30 -10.59
CA ASP A 17 -2.68 13.63 -10.78
C ASP A 17 -4.19 13.60 -10.58
N GLY A 18 -4.66 14.40 -9.60
CA GLY A 18 -6.07 14.45 -9.21
C GLY A 18 -6.60 13.24 -8.46
N LYS A 19 -5.74 12.31 -8.05
CA LYS A 19 -6.12 11.13 -7.25
C LYS A 19 -5.69 11.24 -5.81
N LYS A 20 -6.53 10.70 -4.92
CA LYS A 20 -6.26 10.59 -3.48
C LYS A 20 -5.92 9.16 -3.10
N VAL A 21 -4.92 8.98 -2.27
CA VAL A 21 -4.49 7.69 -1.73
C VAL A 21 -4.85 7.61 -0.25
N ALA A 22 -5.65 6.61 0.14
CA ALA A 22 -5.91 6.29 1.54
C ALA A 22 -4.89 5.26 2.04
N ILE A 23 -4.27 5.56 3.17
CA ILE A 23 -3.42 4.62 3.91
C ILE A 23 -4.20 4.15 5.14
N LEU A 24 -4.64 2.89 5.13
CA LEU A 24 -5.44 2.32 6.21
C LEU A 24 -4.55 1.58 7.21
N GLY A 25 -4.36 2.21 8.36
CA GLY A 25 -3.41 1.79 9.40
C GLY A 25 -2.15 2.65 9.42
N TYR A 26 -1.68 2.96 10.64
CA TYR A 26 -0.52 3.85 10.85
C TYR A 26 0.52 3.21 11.78
N GLY A 27 0.79 1.93 11.55
CA GLY A 27 1.93 1.23 12.14
C GLY A 27 3.23 1.59 11.43
N SER A 28 4.28 0.80 11.60
CA SER A 28 5.60 1.06 11.03
C SER A 28 5.56 1.26 9.51
N GLN A 29 4.85 0.41 8.77
CA GLN A 29 4.70 0.55 7.31
C GLN A 29 3.78 1.72 6.95
N GLY A 30 2.63 1.85 7.62
CA GLY A 30 1.66 2.93 7.33
C GLY A 30 2.27 4.32 7.50
N HIS A 31 3.05 4.53 8.54
CA HIS A 31 3.82 5.76 8.75
C HIS A 31 4.78 6.05 7.58
N ALA A 32 5.57 5.07 7.17
CA ALA A 32 6.53 5.23 6.07
C ALA A 32 5.83 5.49 4.73
N HIS A 33 4.79 4.71 4.41
CA HIS A 33 4.03 4.87 3.17
C HIS A 33 3.37 6.25 3.11
N ALA A 34 2.64 6.66 4.15
CA ALA A 34 1.93 7.94 4.17
C ALA A 34 2.88 9.13 3.97
N LEU A 35 3.99 9.16 4.70
CA LEU A 35 4.95 10.26 4.62
C LEU A 35 5.72 10.28 3.29
N ASN A 36 6.15 9.12 2.79
CA ASN A 36 6.91 9.06 1.54
C ASN A 36 6.05 9.46 0.34
N LEU A 37 4.79 8.98 0.29
CA LEU A 37 3.86 9.36 -0.77
C LEU A 37 3.56 10.86 -0.73
N ARG A 38 3.24 11.42 0.45
CA ARG A 38 3.04 12.86 0.62
C ARG A 38 4.24 13.67 0.16
N ASP A 39 5.44 13.29 0.59
CA ASP A 39 6.68 13.99 0.24
C ASP A 39 7.05 13.82 -1.24
N SER A 40 6.43 12.85 -1.94
CA SER A 40 6.50 12.67 -3.39
C SER A 40 5.41 13.45 -4.15
N GLY A 41 4.58 14.23 -3.45
CA GLY A 41 3.54 15.07 -4.05
C GLY A 41 2.19 14.38 -4.27
N VAL A 42 1.98 13.20 -3.69
CA VAL A 42 0.70 12.47 -3.75
C VAL A 42 -0.25 12.99 -2.66
N ASP A 43 -1.52 13.19 -3.00
CA ASP A 43 -2.57 13.53 -2.02
C ASP A 43 -2.88 12.30 -1.16
N VAL A 44 -2.63 12.40 0.15
CA VAL A 44 -2.73 11.27 1.09
C VAL A 44 -3.68 11.58 2.22
N VAL A 45 -4.57 10.63 2.50
CA VAL A 45 -5.39 10.59 3.73
C VAL A 45 -5.07 9.33 4.52
N VAL A 46 -5.02 9.43 5.84
CA VAL A 46 -4.82 8.27 6.73
C VAL A 46 -6.16 7.85 7.33
N GLY A 47 -6.54 6.61 7.10
CA GLY A 47 -7.75 6.01 7.67
C GLY A 47 -7.44 5.27 8.97
N LEU A 48 -8.01 5.70 10.08
CA LEU A 48 -7.81 5.10 11.41
C LEU A 48 -9.13 4.99 12.17
N ARG A 49 -9.19 4.02 13.08
CA ARG A 49 -10.28 4.00 14.06
C ARG A 49 -10.16 5.21 14.99
N PRO A 50 -11.27 5.86 15.40
CA PRO A 50 -11.23 7.04 16.27
C PRO A 50 -10.46 6.81 17.58
N THR A 51 -10.47 5.57 18.09
CA THR A 51 -9.78 5.18 19.34
C THR A 51 -8.31 4.81 19.14
N SER A 52 -7.77 4.96 17.93
CA SER A 52 -6.37 4.63 17.65
C SER A 52 -5.43 5.65 18.28
N LYS A 53 -4.43 5.15 19.01
CA LYS A 53 -3.36 5.97 19.60
C LYS A 53 -2.49 6.67 18.54
N SER A 54 -2.59 6.26 17.27
CA SER A 54 -1.81 6.84 16.18
C SER A 54 -2.47 8.08 15.57
N VAL A 55 -3.70 8.45 15.96
CA VAL A 55 -4.42 9.59 15.38
C VAL A 55 -3.65 10.89 15.59
N ASP A 56 -3.29 11.19 16.84
CA ASP A 56 -2.58 12.43 17.18
C ASP A 56 -1.19 12.45 16.53
N PHE A 57 -0.48 11.32 16.56
CA PHE A 57 0.84 11.22 15.94
C PHE A 57 0.80 11.47 14.41
N ALA A 58 -0.20 10.93 13.70
CA ALA A 58 -0.36 11.19 12.27
C ALA A 58 -0.68 12.67 11.98
N LYS A 59 -1.55 13.29 12.79
CA LYS A 59 -1.87 14.73 12.68
C LYS A 59 -0.67 15.63 12.96
N GLU A 60 0.14 15.30 13.96
CA GLU A 60 1.39 16.02 14.27
C GLU A 60 2.39 15.97 13.09
N GLN A 61 2.35 14.91 12.29
CA GLN A 61 3.15 14.82 11.06
C GLN A 61 2.53 15.59 9.87
N GLY A 62 1.42 16.31 10.08
CA GLY A 62 0.76 17.10 9.04
C GLY A 62 -0.07 16.27 8.06
N LEU A 63 -0.53 15.07 8.44
CA LEU A 63 -1.37 14.22 7.64
C LEU A 63 -2.85 14.45 7.97
N GLU A 64 -3.69 14.42 6.94
CA GLU A 64 -5.15 14.34 7.12
C GLU A 64 -5.52 12.97 7.68
N VAL A 65 -6.34 12.95 8.76
CA VAL A 65 -6.78 11.69 9.41
C VAL A 65 -8.30 11.66 9.45
N LYS A 66 -8.86 10.58 8.94
CA LYS A 66 -10.31 10.30 8.92
C LYS A 66 -10.61 8.91 9.48
N SER A 67 -11.88 8.59 9.64
CA SER A 67 -12.28 7.20 9.85
C SER A 67 -11.94 6.35 8.62
N VAL A 68 -11.84 5.03 8.79
CA VAL A 68 -11.56 4.12 7.68
C VAL A 68 -12.63 4.24 6.58
N ALA A 69 -13.91 4.32 6.97
CA ALA A 69 -15.03 4.46 6.04
C ALA A 69 -14.95 5.77 5.22
N GLU A 70 -14.71 6.91 5.88
CA GLU A 70 -14.59 8.21 5.21
C GLU A 70 -13.37 8.25 4.27
N ALA A 71 -12.22 7.76 4.72
CA ALA A 71 -11.02 7.68 3.90
C ALA A 71 -11.23 6.78 2.66
N SER A 72 -11.94 5.65 2.83
CA SER A 72 -12.26 4.74 1.73
C SER A 72 -13.24 5.36 0.73
N ALA A 73 -14.20 6.16 1.19
CA ALA A 73 -15.20 6.81 0.34
C ALA A 73 -14.61 7.90 -0.57
N GLU A 74 -13.51 8.53 -0.18
CA GLU A 74 -12.91 9.61 -0.97
C GLU A 74 -11.67 9.19 -1.77
N ALA A 75 -11.08 8.03 -1.47
CA ALA A 75 -9.85 7.59 -2.11
C ALA A 75 -10.08 6.97 -3.49
N ASP A 76 -9.10 7.13 -4.36
CA ASP A 76 -9.01 6.47 -5.66
C ASP A 76 -8.07 5.25 -5.58
N VAL A 77 -7.21 5.22 -4.56
CA VAL A 77 -6.33 4.08 -4.22
C VAL A 77 -6.38 3.86 -2.71
N ILE A 78 -6.63 2.63 -2.29
CA ILE A 78 -6.71 2.25 -0.88
C ILE A 78 -5.60 1.25 -0.57
N MET A 79 -4.60 1.66 0.20
CA MET A 79 -3.53 0.78 0.68
C MET A 79 -3.86 0.27 2.08
N ILE A 80 -4.06 -1.03 2.21
CA ILE A 80 -4.45 -1.66 3.47
C ILE A 80 -3.20 -2.16 4.21
N LEU A 81 -2.83 -1.45 5.28
CA LEU A 81 -1.66 -1.71 6.13
C LEU A 81 -2.04 -2.02 7.59
N ALA A 82 -3.33 -2.21 7.85
CA ALA A 82 -3.79 -2.76 9.11
C ALA A 82 -3.25 -4.21 9.30
N PRO A 83 -3.17 -4.71 10.53
CA PRO A 83 -2.77 -6.09 10.78
C PRO A 83 -3.66 -7.11 10.06
N ASP A 84 -3.06 -8.13 9.44
CA ASP A 84 -3.74 -9.11 8.55
C ASP A 84 -5.00 -9.72 9.17
N GLN A 85 -4.98 -10.04 10.47
CA GLN A 85 -6.12 -10.62 11.16
C GLN A 85 -7.35 -9.70 11.25
N TYR A 86 -7.16 -8.39 11.11
CA TYR A 86 -8.25 -7.41 11.17
C TYR A 86 -8.69 -6.94 9.78
N GLN A 87 -7.90 -7.15 8.74
CA GLN A 87 -8.16 -6.64 7.39
C GLN A 87 -9.50 -7.13 6.84
N ARG A 88 -9.85 -8.41 7.05
CA ARG A 88 -11.13 -8.97 6.61
C ARG A 88 -12.33 -8.23 7.23
N THR A 89 -12.27 -7.96 8.52
CA THR A 89 -13.35 -7.26 9.24
C THR A 89 -13.44 -5.80 8.79
N ILE A 90 -12.28 -5.13 8.65
CA ILE A 90 -12.20 -3.76 8.15
C ILE A 90 -12.72 -3.68 6.71
N TRP A 91 -12.36 -4.64 5.87
CA TRP A 91 -12.88 -4.73 4.50
C TRP A 91 -14.40 -4.75 4.48
N ALA A 92 -15.01 -5.73 5.15
CA ALA A 92 -16.45 -5.96 5.12
C ALA A 92 -17.27 -4.82 5.74
N ASN A 93 -16.76 -4.17 6.80
CA ASN A 93 -17.52 -3.18 7.56
C ASN A 93 -17.27 -1.74 7.09
N ASP A 94 -16.06 -1.42 6.66
CA ASP A 94 -15.65 -0.03 6.46
C ASP A 94 -15.22 0.28 5.03
N ILE A 95 -14.64 -0.69 4.30
CA ILE A 95 -14.11 -0.45 2.95
C ILE A 95 -15.15 -0.80 1.88
N GLU A 96 -15.56 -2.05 1.82
CA GLU A 96 -16.45 -2.55 0.76
C GLU A 96 -17.76 -1.76 0.61
N PRO A 97 -18.44 -1.33 1.70
CA PRO A 97 -19.65 -0.51 1.59
C PRO A 97 -19.40 0.93 1.12
N ASN A 98 -18.17 1.42 1.17
CA ASN A 98 -17.84 2.84 0.96
C ASN A 98 -16.89 3.09 -0.22
N ILE A 99 -16.20 2.06 -0.71
CA ILE A 99 -15.22 2.20 -1.79
C ILE A 99 -15.86 2.72 -3.07
N LYS A 100 -15.20 3.67 -3.73
CA LYS A 100 -15.65 4.17 -5.05
C LYS A 100 -15.59 3.07 -6.11
N PRO A 101 -16.54 3.02 -7.04
CA PRO A 101 -16.45 2.14 -8.20
C PRO A 101 -15.10 2.35 -8.94
N GLY A 102 -14.41 1.27 -9.25
CA GLY A 102 -13.11 1.30 -9.94
C GLY A 102 -11.93 1.81 -9.13
N ALA A 103 -12.09 2.16 -7.84
CA ALA A 103 -10.95 2.51 -7.00
C ALA A 103 -10.03 1.31 -6.79
N ALA A 104 -8.73 1.55 -6.79
CA ALA A 104 -7.74 0.48 -6.65
C ALA A 104 -7.57 0.04 -5.19
N VAL A 105 -7.37 -1.26 -4.98
CA VAL A 105 -7.08 -1.84 -3.67
C VAL A 105 -5.66 -2.38 -3.66
N ALA A 106 -4.87 -1.95 -2.68
CA ALA A 106 -3.46 -2.27 -2.58
C ALA A 106 -3.11 -2.91 -1.23
N PHE A 107 -2.10 -3.76 -1.26
CA PHE A 107 -1.62 -4.50 -0.11
C PHE A 107 -0.09 -4.47 -0.02
N ALA A 108 0.45 -4.67 1.17
CA ALA A 108 1.87 -4.94 1.38
C ALA A 108 2.15 -6.43 1.64
N HIS A 109 1.12 -7.26 1.70
CA HIS A 109 1.21 -8.71 1.87
C HIS A 109 0.07 -9.43 1.14
N GLY A 110 0.34 -10.60 0.56
CA GLY A 110 -0.62 -11.33 -0.28
C GLY A 110 -1.65 -12.20 0.47
N PHE A 111 -1.57 -12.31 1.81
CA PHE A 111 -2.32 -13.29 2.61
C PHE A 111 -3.82 -13.25 2.38
N ASN A 112 -4.46 -12.11 2.59
CA ASN A 112 -5.92 -12.00 2.55
C ASN A 112 -6.52 -12.20 1.15
N ILE A 113 -5.79 -11.82 0.10
CA ILE A 113 -6.19 -12.04 -1.29
C ILE A 113 -5.99 -13.52 -1.67
N HIS A 114 -4.82 -14.07 -1.39
CA HIS A 114 -4.48 -15.45 -1.75
C HIS A 114 -5.46 -16.47 -1.13
N TYR A 115 -5.79 -16.31 0.14
CA TYR A 115 -6.72 -17.20 0.83
C TYR A 115 -8.21 -16.83 0.62
N GLY A 116 -8.49 -15.79 -0.17
CA GLY A 116 -9.87 -15.37 -0.48
C GLY A 116 -10.63 -14.82 0.71
N TYR A 117 -9.93 -14.29 1.72
CA TYR A 117 -10.56 -13.60 2.85
C TYR A 117 -11.05 -12.21 2.49
N ILE A 118 -10.42 -11.58 1.50
CA ILE A 118 -10.85 -10.34 0.86
C ILE A 118 -10.98 -10.63 -0.63
N LYS A 119 -12.11 -10.27 -1.22
CA LYS A 119 -12.43 -10.48 -2.63
C LYS A 119 -13.01 -9.19 -3.21
N PRO A 120 -12.17 -8.23 -3.62
CA PRO A 120 -12.65 -7.06 -4.35
C PRO A 120 -13.38 -7.48 -5.61
N SER A 121 -14.46 -6.79 -5.99
CA SER A 121 -15.16 -7.04 -7.24
C SER A 121 -14.21 -6.83 -8.44
N GLU A 122 -14.54 -7.44 -9.58
CA GLU A 122 -13.66 -7.52 -10.76
C GLU A 122 -13.34 -6.15 -11.40
N ASP A 123 -14.12 -5.12 -11.08
CA ASP A 123 -13.94 -3.74 -11.54
C ASP A 123 -12.86 -2.97 -10.76
N HIS A 124 -12.38 -3.50 -9.63
CA HIS A 124 -11.31 -2.91 -8.85
C HIS A 124 -9.93 -3.38 -9.31
N PRO A 125 -9.00 -2.47 -9.67
CA PRO A 125 -7.59 -2.81 -9.76
C PRO A 125 -7.08 -3.37 -8.41
N VAL A 126 -6.33 -4.48 -8.43
CA VAL A 126 -5.74 -5.04 -7.20
C VAL A 126 -4.26 -5.26 -7.41
N PHE A 127 -3.44 -4.65 -6.55
CA PHE A 127 -1.99 -4.76 -6.63
C PHE A 127 -1.31 -4.85 -5.27
N MET A 128 -0.05 -5.21 -5.27
CA MET A 128 0.78 -5.33 -4.08
C MET A 128 2.10 -4.61 -4.26
N VAL A 129 2.49 -3.84 -3.23
CA VAL A 129 3.83 -3.24 -3.09
C VAL A 129 4.35 -3.58 -1.70
N ALA A 130 5.30 -4.50 -1.62
CA ALA A 130 5.83 -5.03 -0.37
C ALA A 130 7.31 -4.67 -0.19
N PRO A 131 7.63 -3.64 0.61
CA PRO A 131 9.02 -3.29 0.93
C PRO A 131 9.76 -4.43 1.63
N LYS A 132 11.01 -4.64 1.24
CA LYS A 132 11.91 -5.63 1.85
C LYS A 132 12.73 -5.00 2.99
N GLY A 133 12.03 -4.38 3.92
CA GLY A 133 12.60 -3.77 5.12
C GLY A 133 11.54 -3.22 6.06
N PRO A 134 11.86 -3.03 7.34
CA PRO A 134 10.95 -2.44 8.32
C PRO A 134 10.63 -0.98 7.95
N GLY A 135 9.44 -0.50 8.32
CA GLY A 135 8.93 0.81 7.90
C GLY A 135 9.84 1.98 8.28
N HIS A 136 10.48 1.95 9.46
CA HIS A 136 11.43 3.01 9.85
C HIS A 136 12.65 3.07 8.92
N ILE A 137 13.10 1.93 8.37
CA ILE A 137 14.15 1.89 7.37
C ILE A 137 13.64 2.45 6.04
N VAL A 138 12.44 2.04 5.61
CA VAL A 138 11.80 2.57 4.39
C VAL A 138 11.74 4.10 4.43
N ARG A 139 11.32 4.68 5.56
CA ARG A 139 11.28 6.13 5.74
C ARG A 139 12.65 6.77 5.76
N ARG A 140 13.60 6.21 6.52
CA ARG A 140 14.96 6.72 6.64
C ARG A 140 15.68 6.74 5.29
N GLU A 141 15.61 5.65 4.53
CA GLU A 141 16.27 5.56 3.24
C GLU A 141 15.66 6.53 2.22
N TYR A 142 14.33 6.69 2.24
CA TYR A 142 13.65 7.71 1.43
C TYR A 142 14.17 9.12 1.73
N ALA A 143 14.18 9.51 3.01
CA ALA A 143 14.64 10.83 3.44
C ALA A 143 16.11 11.09 3.09
N ALA A 144 16.92 10.04 2.99
CA ALA A 144 18.32 10.10 2.58
C ALA A 144 18.51 10.05 1.03
N GLY A 145 17.44 10.15 0.25
CA GLY A 145 17.50 10.07 -1.22
C GLY A 145 17.77 8.67 -1.78
N ARG A 146 17.76 7.66 -0.91
CA ARG A 146 17.89 6.24 -1.28
C ARG A 146 16.54 5.55 -1.29
N GLY A 147 16.50 4.23 -1.47
CA GLY A 147 15.28 3.43 -1.42
C GLY A 147 15.52 2.08 -0.79
N VAL A 148 14.42 1.43 -0.40
CA VAL A 148 14.41 0.02 -0.01
C VAL A 148 13.76 -0.76 -1.14
N PRO A 149 14.38 -1.86 -1.62
CA PRO A 149 13.79 -2.65 -2.70
C PRO A 149 12.43 -3.20 -2.29
N VAL A 150 11.53 -3.31 -3.29
CA VAL A 150 10.18 -3.86 -3.10
C VAL A 150 9.95 -5.06 -4.00
N VAL A 151 9.04 -5.92 -3.62
CA VAL A 151 8.39 -6.83 -4.56
C VAL A 151 7.02 -6.27 -4.91
N VAL A 152 6.64 -6.41 -6.20
CA VAL A 152 5.39 -5.89 -6.74
C VAL A 152 4.64 -6.97 -7.51
N ALA A 153 3.32 -6.95 -7.39
CA ALA A 153 2.43 -7.87 -8.11
C ALA A 153 1.12 -7.17 -8.46
N VAL A 154 0.50 -7.63 -9.54
CA VAL A 154 -0.86 -7.24 -9.93
C VAL A 154 -1.72 -8.50 -9.95
N GLU A 155 -2.86 -8.47 -9.29
CA GLU A 155 -3.84 -9.55 -9.22
C GLU A 155 -5.03 -9.29 -10.16
N GLN A 156 -5.57 -8.06 -10.14
CA GLN A 156 -6.65 -7.62 -11.01
C GLN A 156 -6.25 -6.40 -11.82
N ASP A 157 -6.50 -6.44 -13.12
CA ASP A 157 -6.16 -5.38 -14.07
C ASP A 157 -7.32 -5.13 -15.05
N PRO A 158 -8.45 -4.55 -14.56
CA PRO A 158 -9.67 -4.44 -15.33
C PRO A 158 -9.55 -3.53 -16.56
N ASP A 159 -8.69 -2.54 -16.53
CA ASP A 159 -8.54 -1.53 -17.59
C ASP A 159 -7.13 -1.48 -18.22
N GLY A 160 -6.27 -2.42 -17.86
CA GLY A 160 -4.88 -2.48 -18.35
C GLY A 160 -3.94 -1.43 -17.75
N LYS A 161 -4.37 -0.72 -16.69
CA LYS A 161 -3.60 0.39 -16.09
C LYS A 161 -3.08 0.09 -14.68
N THR A 162 -3.32 -1.10 -14.17
CA THR A 162 -2.92 -1.47 -12.80
C THR A 162 -1.39 -1.55 -12.66
N TRP A 163 -0.66 -2.02 -13.67
CA TRP A 163 0.81 -2.03 -13.64
C TRP A 163 1.41 -0.63 -13.57
N PRO A 164 1.03 0.34 -14.43
CA PRO A 164 1.47 1.74 -14.28
C PRO A 164 1.18 2.32 -12.89
N LEU A 165 0.01 2.05 -12.32
CA LEU A 165 -0.38 2.52 -10.98
C LEU A 165 0.48 1.87 -9.88
N CYS A 166 0.71 0.57 -9.95
CA CYS A 166 1.56 -0.17 -9.02
C CYS A 166 3.00 0.37 -9.02
N LEU A 167 3.57 0.60 -10.21
CA LEU A 167 4.92 1.15 -10.34
C LEU A 167 5.01 2.62 -9.92
N ALA A 168 3.98 3.43 -10.22
CA ALA A 168 3.90 4.81 -9.72
C ALA A 168 3.86 4.85 -8.18
N TYR A 169 3.11 3.94 -7.55
CA TYR A 169 3.08 3.80 -6.09
C TYR A 169 4.47 3.43 -5.53
N ALA A 170 5.14 2.45 -6.13
CA ALA A 170 6.49 2.05 -5.73
C ALA A 170 7.51 3.20 -5.91
N LYS A 171 7.35 4.03 -6.96
CA LYS A 171 8.16 5.24 -7.17
C LYS A 171 7.91 6.29 -6.11
N ALA A 172 6.63 6.60 -5.81
CA ALA A 172 6.25 7.55 -4.76
C ALA A 172 6.76 7.11 -3.37
N LEU A 173 6.81 5.81 -3.12
CA LEU A 173 7.41 5.24 -1.92
C LEU A 173 8.94 5.39 -1.87
N GLY A 174 9.59 5.73 -2.99
CA GLY A 174 11.04 5.83 -3.15
C GLY A 174 11.72 4.49 -3.44
N ALA A 175 10.94 3.43 -3.59
CA ALA A 175 11.47 2.08 -3.72
C ALA A 175 12.17 1.82 -5.06
N LEU A 176 11.75 2.51 -6.13
CA LEU A 176 12.37 2.34 -7.47
C LEU A 176 13.80 2.86 -7.55
N ARG A 177 14.28 3.61 -6.56
CA ARG A 177 15.71 3.95 -6.42
C ARG A 177 16.57 2.72 -6.14
N ALA A 178 15.99 1.71 -5.48
CA ALA A 178 16.63 0.43 -5.20
C ALA A 178 16.16 -0.71 -6.12
N GLY A 179 14.98 -0.56 -6.72
CA GLY A 179 14.36 -1.48 -7.66
C GLY A 179 13.12 -2.18 -7.14
N ALA A 180 12.20 -2.48 -8.08
CA ALA A 180 11.00 -3.27 -7.83
C ALA A 180 11.08 -4.59 -8.62
N ILE A 181 10.92 -5.70 -7.92
CA ILE A 181 11.00 -7.05 -8.49
C ILE A 181 9.59 -7.59 -8.69
N LYS A 182 9.29 -8.05 -9.90
CA LYS A 182 8.01 -8.70 -10.22
C LYS A 182 7.85 -10.01 -9.45
N THR A 183 6.68 -10.18 -8.83
CA THR A 183 6.27 -11.40 -8.14
C THR A 183 4.78 -11.68 -8.36
N THR A 184 4.22 -12.61 -7.60
CA THR A 184 2.78 -12.88 -7.49
C THR A 184 2.35 -12.82 -6.03
N PHE A 185 1.06 -12.67 -5.78
CA PHE A 185 0.51 -12.71 -4.41
C PHE A 185 0.84 -14.03 -3.70
N THR A 186 0.80 -15.14 -4.42
CA THR A 186 1.13 -16.48 -3.91
C THR A 186 2.62 -16.61 -3.55
N CYS A 187 3.51 -16.13 -4.39
CA CYS A 187 4.95 -16.31 -4.21
C CYS A 187 5.49 -15.64 -2.93
N LEU A 188 4.92 -14.49 -2.57
CA LEU A 188 5.34 -13.75 -1.38
C LEU A 188 5.07 -14.50 -0.07
N LEU A 189 4.03 -15.32 -0.02
CA LEU A 189 3.68 -16.12 1.17
C LEU A 189 4.77 -17.14 1.54
N TYR A 190 5.49 -17.65 0.55
CA TYR A 190 6.56 -18.66 0.75
C TYR A 190 7.94 -18.05 0.93
N THR A 191 8.14 -16.79 0.53
CA THR A 191 9.47 -16.15 0.49
C THR A 191 9.65 -15.04 1.54
N SER A 192 8.59 -14.62 2.21
CA SER A 192 8.62 -13.57 3.23
C SER A 192 7.73 -14.00 4.40
N PRO A 193 8.30 -14.44 5.52
CA PRO A 193 7.52 -14.74 6.72
C PRO A 193 6.78 -13.47 7.15
N SER A 194 5.53 -13.65 7.58
CA SER A 194 4.76 -12.55 8.16
C SER A 194 5.57 -11.93 9.31
N PRO A 195 5.59 -10.59 9.47
CA PRO A 195 6.24 -9.93 10.61
C PRO A 195 5.79 -10.43 12.00
N ARG A 196 4.87 -11.36 12.04
CA ARG A 196 4.26 -11.95 13.24
C ARG A 196 4.41 -13.46 13.34
N ASP A 197 5.32 -14.05 12.57
CA ASP A 197 5.66 -15.46 12.80
C ASP A 197 6.37 -15.58 14.16
N PRO A 198 5.79 -16.29 15.15
CA PRO A 198 6.38 -16.41 16.51
C PRO A 198 7.73 -17.14 16.54
N LYS A 199 8.21 -17.63 15.41
CA LYS A 199 9.52 -18.27 15.28
C LYS A 199 10.68 -17.32 14.96
N THR A 200 10.41 -16.02 14.87
CA THR A 200 11.43 -14.99 14.56
C THR A 200 11.68 -14.01 15.71
N SER A 201 11.31 -14.36 16.93
CA SER A 201 11.65 -13.62 18.16
C SER A 201 12.83 -14.27 18.87
#